data_3dc943d9ccf19cc0edf51c98b03a3474
#
_entry.id   3dc943d9ccf19cc0edf51c98b03a3474
#
_cell.length_a   1.000
_cell.length_b   1.000
_cell.length_c   1.000
_cell.angle_alpha   90.00
_cell.angle_beta   90.00
_cell.angle_gamma   90.00
#
_symmetry.space_group_name_H-M   'P 1'
#
loop_
_entity.id
_entity.type
_entity.pdbx_description
1 polymer ?
#
loop_
_entity_poly.entity_id
_entity_poly.type
_entity_poly.pdbx_seq_one_letter_code
_entity_poly.pdbx_strand_id
1 'polypeptide(L)'
;MLRFKTWFKTWFKILFKTRFKLLFRKHWCLLIICSLCVILAITLYDTSNQAANWEPEPADSSSLHVGFSQIETDNPWRTAQINSFREALLPNGMDFIYHEPEDHSVQWQLEDIRSLIREGVDYLVIVPADLSALTPVLQDAKDAGIPVILIDQSAETIDQSYYVSLISADYLKEGQICAGLLADKFGEQPCRIVEIYG
;
A
#
# COMPACT_ATOMS: atom_id res chain seq x y z
N MET A 1 8.29 81.42 -16.57
CA MET A 1 8.86 80.13 -17.13
C MET A 1 9.33 79.14 -16.07
N LEU A 2 9.59 79.54 -14.84
CA LEU A 2 10.06 78.67 -13.75
C LEU A 2 8.94 77.78 -13.12
N ARG A 3 7.68 78.23 -13.08
CA ARG A 3 6.55 77.47 -12.45
C ARG A 3 6.11 76.22 -13.22
N PHE A 4 6.32 76.18 -14.52
CA PHE A 4 5.92 75.01 -15.38
C PHE A 4 6.89 73.80 -15.23
N LYS A 5 8.19 74.09 -15.05
CA LYS A 5 9.22 73.06 -14.85
C LYS A 5 9.07 72.30 -13.51
N THR A 6 8.64 72.99 -12.47
CA THR A 6 8.42 72.39 -11.15
C THR A 6 7.14 71.60 -11.13
N TRP A 7 6.07 72.06 -11.76
CA TRP A 7 4.82 71.35 -11.86
C TRP A 7 4.97 70.03 -12.70
N PHE A 8 5.67 70.08 -13.83
CA PHE A 8 5.93 68.91 -14.69
C PHE A 8 6.80 67.86 -13.99
N LYS A 9 7.82 68.29 -13.23
CA LYS A 9 8.66 67.36 -12.43
C LYS A 9 7.85 66.65 -11.33
N THR A 10 6.95 67.35 -10.70
CA THR A 10 6.12 66.77 -9.61
C THR A 10 5.06 65.85 -10.19
N TRP A 11 4.41 66.24 -11.28
CA TRP A 11 3.43 65.42 -11.98
C TRP A 11 4.06 64.12 -12.55
N PHE A 12 5.22 64.22 -13.17
CA PHE A 12 5.96 63.08 -13.70
C PHE A 12 6.41 62.12 -12.58
N LYS A 13 6.87 62.62 -11.47
CA LYS A 13 7.22 61.80 -10.30
C LYS A 13 6.03 61.07 -9.72
N ILE A 14 4.87 61.68 -9.66
CA ILE A 14 3.66 61.07 -9.12
C ILE A 14 3.14 59.98 -10.10
N LEU A 15 3.08 60.29 -11.40
CA LEU A 15 2.61 59.34 -12.42
C LEU A 15 3.54 58.14 -12.56
N PHE A 16 4.85 58.36 -12.53
CA PHE A 16 5.85 57.31 -12.64
C PHE A 16 5.87 56.42 -11.41
N LYS A 17 5.77 57.06 -10.22
CA LYS A 17 5.78 56.34 -8.94
C LYS A 17 4.53 55.46 -8.71
N THR A 18 3.37 55.92 -9.16
CA THR A 18 2.10 55.19 -9.01
C THR A 18 1.95 54.10 -10.07
N ARG A 19 2.21 54.39 -11.35
CA ARG A 19 2.13 53.37 -12.40
C ARG A 19 3.25 52.35 -12.31
N PHE A 20 4.47 52.75 -11.92
CA PHE A 20 5.57 51.79 -11.74
C PHE A 20 5.35 50.89 -10.53
N LYS A 21 4.80 51.39 -9.42
CA LYS A 21 4.43 50.53 -8.27
C LYS A 21 3.29 49.54 -8.61
N LEU A 22 2.32 49.93 -9.43
CA LEU A 22 1.22 49.01 -9.84
C LEU A 22 1.70 47.93 -10.83
N LEU A 23 2.51 48.32 -11.82
CA LEU A 23 3.13 47.37 -12.76
C LEU A 23 4.10 46.41 -12.04
N PHE A 24 4.92 46.94 -11.14
CA PHE A 24 5.88 46.14 -10.39
C PHE A 24 5.16 45.15 -9.45
N ARG A 25 4.07 45.60 -8.80
CA ARG A 25 3.26 44.71 -7.93
C ARG A 25 2.55 43.60 -8.71
N LYS A 26 2.08 43.87 -9.93
CA LYS A 26 1.42 42.90 -10.81
C LYS A 26 2.41 41.88 -11.36
N HIS A 27 3.62 42.30 -11.73
CA HIS A 27 4.67 41.41 -12.21
C HIS A 27 5.34 40.61 -11.08
N TRP A 28 5.47 41.18 -9.89
CA TRP A 28 5.99 40.45 -8.72
C TRP A 28 5.05 39.32 -8.29
N CYS A 29 3.73 39.56 -8.29
CA CYS A 29 2.76 38.48 -8.02
C CYS A 29 2.86 37.38 -9.06
N LEU A 30 3.01 37.70 -10.34
CA LEU A 30 3.21 36.71 -11.39
C LEU A 30 4.53 35.94 -11.24
N LEU A 31 5.62 36.61 -10.89
CA LEU A 31 6.91 35.97 -10.65
C LEU A 31 6.88 35.05 -9.44
N ILE A 32 6.20 35.45 -8.35
CA ILE A 32 6.00 34.59 -7.17
C ILE A 32 5.15 33.37 -7.52
N ILE A 33 4.06 33.55 -8.27
CA ILE A 33 3.21 32.45 -8.70
C ILE A 33 4.00 31.50 -9.62
N CYS A 34 4.74 32.03 -10.58
CA CYS A 34 5.59 31.20 -11.45
C CYS A 34 6.66 30.45 -10.66
N SER A 35 7.32 31.08 -9.68
CA SER A 35 8.32 30.39 -8.84
C SER A 35 7.70 29.31 -7.97
N LEU A 36 6.50 29.53 -7.42
CA LEU A 36 5.77 28.53 -6.66
C LEU A 36 5.33 27.35 -7.55
N CYS A 37 4.88 27.61 -8.78
CA CYS A 37 4.54 26.58 -9.74
C CYS A 37 5.77 25.74 -10.14
N VAL A 38 6.92 26.37 -10.32
CA VAL A 38 8.18 25.66 -10.63
C VAL A 38 8.63 24.81 -9.44
N ILE A 39 8.57 25.35 -8.22
CA ILE A 39 8.89 24.57 -7.01
C ILE A 39 7.93 23.39 -6.86
N LEU A 40 6.63 23.60 -7.04
CA LEU A 40 5.63 22.54 -6.99
C LEU A 40 5.88 21.49 -8.07
N ALA A 41 6.23 21.91 -9.29
CA ALA A 41 6.57 21.00 -10.39
C ALA A 41 7.83 20.17 -10.08
N ILE A 42 8.85 20.79 -9.49
CA ILE A 42 10.08 20.10 -9.07
C ILE A 42 9.78 19.10 -7.96
N THR A 43 9.00 19.47 -6.94
CA THR A 43 8.64 18.55 -5.84
C THR A 43 7.78 17.39 -6.34
N LEU A 44 6.83 17.63 -7.23
CA LEU A 44 6.03 16.56 -7.85
C LEU A 44 6.87 15.65 -8.76
N TYR A 45 7.84 16.21 -9.48
CA TYR A 45 8.78 15.46 -10.31
C TYR A 45 9.72 14.59 -9.45
N ASP A 46 10.26 15.14 -8.35
CA ASP A 46 11.10 14.40 -7.41
C ASP A 46 10.33 13.26 -6.73
N THR A 47 9.10 13.51 -6.26
CA THR A 47 8.27 12.46 -5.65
C THR A 47 7.89 11.37 -6.65
N SER A 48 7.60 11.72 -7.92
CA SER A 48 7.31 10.73 -8.95
C SER A 48 8.54 9.92 -9.36
N ASN A 49 9.72 10.55 -9.41
CA ASN A 49 10.98 9.85 -9.70
C ASN A 49 11.45 8.98 -8.52
N GLN A 50 11.23 9.41 -7.27
CA GLN A 50 11.52 8.57 -6.11
C GLN A 50 10.61 7.34 -6.08
N ALA A 51 9.34 7.48 -6.44
CA ALA A 51 8.43 6.34 -6.56
C ALA A 51 8.77 5.42 -7.75
N ALA A 52 9.30 5.97 -8.85
CA ALA A 52 9.68 5.20 -10.04
C ALA A 52 11.07 4.55 -9.94
N ASN A 53 11.97 5.10 -9.10
CA ASN A 53 13.33 4.62 -8.87
C ASN A 53 13.50 4.06 -7.45
N TRP A 54 12.41 3.70 -6.78
CA TRP A 54 12.51 2.92 -5.56
C TRP A 54 12.96 1.50 -5.95
N GLU A 55 14.26 1.34 -6.17
CA GLU A 55 14.89 0.04 -5.98
C GLU A 55 15.05 -0.09 -4.45
N PRO A 56 14.43 -1.10 -3.83
CA PRO A 56 14.76 -1.41 -2.45
C PRO A 56 16.27 -1.56 -2.40
N GLU A 57 16.96 -0.76 -1.57
CA GLU A 57 18.34 -1.11 -1.22
C GLU A 57 18.32 -2.59 -0.89
N PRO A 58 19.23 -3.40 -1.43
CA PRO A 58 19.37 -4.76 -0.99
C PRO A 58 19.65 -4.66 0.52
N ALA A 59 18.57 -4.76 1.33
CA ALA A 59 18.73 -5.08 2.72
C ALA A 59 19.72 -6.23 2.73
N ASP A 60 20.63 -6.26 3.68
CA ASP A 60 21.49 -7.43 3.86
C ASP A 60 20.55 -8.63 4.06
N SER A 61 20.05 -9.15 2.93
CA SER A 61 18.98 -10.14 2.85
C SER A 61 19.48 -11.51 3.29
N SER A 62 20.79 -11.60 3.51
CA SER A 62 21.46 -12.83 3.94
C SER A 62 21.10 -13.26 5.37
N SER A 63 20.29 -12.49 6.08
CA SER A 63 19.87 -12.77 7.45
C SER A 63 18.38 -12.68 7.73
N LEU A 64 17.53 -12.40 6.73
CA LEU A 64 16.08 -12.27 6.97
C LEU A 64 15.39 -13.63 7.05
N HIS A 65 14.66 -13.84 8.13
CA HIS A 65 13.88 -15.04 8.38
C HIS A 65 12.38 -14.74 8.18
N VAL A 66 11.78 -15.39 7.20
CA VAL A 66 10.35 -15.23 6.89
C VAL A 66 9.60 -16.46 7.37
N GLY A 67 8.78 -16.30 8.40
CA GLY A 67 7.87 -17.32 8.90
C GLY A 67 6.59 -17.35 8.06
N PHE A 68 6.15 -18.53 7.68
CA PHE A 68 4.93 -18.73 6.91
C PHE A 68 4.01 -19.74 7.61
N SER A 69 2.77 -19.33 7.90
CA SER A 69 1.79 -20.16 8.57
C SER A 69 0.53 -20.37 7.74
N GLN A 70 0.24 -21.63 7.44
CA GLN A 70 -1.04 -22.10 6.86
C GLN A 70 -1.31 -23.55 7.27
N ILE A 71 -2.57 -23.93 7.32
CA ILE A 71 -2.97 -25.28 7.78
C ILE A 71 -3.40 -26.24 6.66
N GLU A 72 -3.68 -25.73 5.48
CA GLU A 72 -4.09 -26.56 4.34
C GLU A 72 -2.87 -26.99 3.52
N THR A 73 -2.67 -28.30 3.34
CA THR A 73 -1.56 -28.86 2.56
C THR A 73 -2.02 -29.75 1.41
N ASP A 74 -3.22 -30.31 1.48
CA ASP A 74 -3.75 -31.27 0.49
C ASP A 74 -4.27 -30.60 -0.78
N ASN A 75 -4.24 -29.27 -0.82
CA ASN A 75 -4.73 -28.47 -1.93
C ASN A 75 -3.56 -28.06 -2.84
N PRO A 76 -3.60 -28.40 -4.16
CA PRO A 76 -2.54 -28.02 -5.10
C PRO A 76 -2.26 -26.51 -5.15
N TRP A 77 -3.26 -25.67 -4.90
CA TRP A 77 -3.09 -24.23 -4.80
C TRP A 77 -2.16 -23.85 -3.64
N ARG A 78 -2.40 -24.44 -2.46
CA ARG A 78 -1.59 -24.19 -1.25
C ARG A 78 -0.16 -24.69 -1.42
N THR A 79 0.01 -25.84 -2.05
CA THR A 79 1.33 -26.37 -2.40
C THR A 79 2.08 -25.41 -3.35
N ALA A 80 1.41 -24.90 -4.38
CA ALA A 80 1.99 -23.93 -5.29
C ALA A 80 2.35 -22.62 -4.58
N GLN A 81 1.52 -22.16 -3.65
CA GLN A 81 1.77 -20.96 -2.84
C GLN A 81 3.03 -21.11 -1.99
N ILE A 82 3.19 -22.20 -1.22
CA ILE A 82 4.39 -22.48 -0.44
C ILE A 82 5.64 -22.52 -1.34
N ASN A 83 5.55 -23.23 -2.47
CA ASN A 83 6.68 -23.34 -3.40
C ASN A 83 7.06 -21.99 -3.99
N SER A 84 6.08 -21.14 -4.33
CA SER A 84 6.33 -19.80 -4.84
C SER A 84 7.07 -18.91 -3.82
N PHE A 85 6.70 -19.00 -2.53
CA PHE A 85 7.45 -18.31 -1.48
C PHE A 85 8.88 -18.82 -1.38
N ARG A 86 9.05 -20.14 -1.37
CA ARG A 86 10.37 -20.77 -1.29
C ARG A 86 11.25 -20.39 -2.48
N GLU A 87 10.70 -20.44 -3.68
CA GLU A 87 11.40 -20.06 -4.92
C GLU A 87 11.75 -18.58 -5.00
N ALA A 88 10.93 -17.72 -4.39
CA ALA A 88 11.19 -16.28 -4.35
C ALA A 88 12.20 -15.87 -3.26
N LEU A 89 12.15 -16.48 -2.10
CA LEU A 89 12.94 -16.05 -0.94
C LEU A 89 14.36 -16.64 -0.93
N LEU A 90 14.51 -17.97 -1.11
CA LEU A 90 15.78 -18.64 -0.96
C LEU A 90 16.88 -18.15 -1.92
N PRO A 91 16.62 -17.90 -3.23
CA PRO A 91 17.65 -17.38 -4.13
C PRO A 91 18.11 -15.96 -3.79
N ASN A 92 17.29 -15.23 -3.01
CA ASN A 92 17.61 -13.88 -2.55
C ASN A 92 18.27 -13.86 -1.15
N GLY A 93 18.69 -15.02 -0.64
CA GLY A 93 19.42 -15.13 0.62
C GLY A 93 18.54 -14.97 1.87
N MET A 94 17.22 -15.09 1.73
CA MET A 94 16.28 -15.08 2.85
C MET A 94 15.95 -16.50 3.27
N ASP A 95 15.81 -16.74 4.56
CA ASP A 95 15.35 -18.01 5.08
C ASP A 95 13.82 -18.07 5.05
N PHE A 96 13.30 -19.22 4.63
CA PHE A 96 11.87 -19.49 4.62
C PHE A 96 11.55 -20.58 5.64
N ILE A 97 10.89 -20.19 6.73
CA ILE A 97 10.53 -21.08 7.85
C ILE A 97 9.06 -21.44 7.72
N TYR A 98 8.81 -22.70 7.49
CA TYR A 98 7.47 -23.27 7.34
C TYR A 98 7.40 -24.62 8.07
N HIS A 99 6.43 -24.73 8.97
CA HIS A 99 6.16 -25.98 9.66
C HIS A 99 5.01 -26.71 8.94
N GLU A 100 5.25 -27.99 8.63
CA GLU A 100 4.21 -28.84 8.06
C GLU A 100 3.12 -29.06 9.14
N PRO A 101 1.83 -28.77 8.85
CA PRO A 101 0.77 -28.95 9.83
C PRO A 101 0.63 -30.41 10.28
N GLU A 102 0.57 -30.63 11.59
CA GLU A 102 0.26 -31.95 12.15
C GLU A 102 -1.22 -32.28 12.03
N ASP A 103 -2.05 -31.24 12.09
CA ASP A 103 -3.48 -31.30 11.80
C ASP A 103 -3.93 -29.99 11.12
N HIS A 104 -5.16 -29.96 10.60
CA HIS A 104 -5.73 -28.79 9.92
C HIS A 104 -6.56 -27.92 10.87
N SER A 105 -6.24 -27.92 12.16
CA SER A 105 -6.99 -27.17 13.15
C SER A 105 -6.53 -25.71 13.28
N VAL A 106 -7.47 -24.83 13.59
CA VAL A 106 -7.18 -23.45 13.95
C VAL A 106 -6.22 -23.40 15.15
N GLN A 107 -6.38 -24.31 16.12
CA GLN A 107 -5.54 -24.35 17.30
C GLN A 107 -4.08 -24.65 16.94
N TRP A 108 -3.82 -25.56 16.01
CA TRP A 108 -2.49 -25.82 15.50
C TRP A 108 -1.88 -24.54 14.90
N GLN A 109 -2.65 -23.80 14.08
CA GLN A 109 -2.15 -22.55 13.48
C GLN A 109 -1.76 -21.51 14.54
N LEU A 110 -2.56 -21.35 15.59
CA LEU A 110 -2.24 -20.42 16.68
C LEU A 110 -0.94 -20.81 17.38
N GLU A 111 -0.68 -22.09 17.57
CA GLU A 111 0.56 -22.60 18.20
C GLU A 111 1.76 -22.47 17.26
N ASP A 112 1.57 -22.74 15.98
CA ASP A 112 2.57 -22.54 14.94
C ASP A 112 3.03 -21.08 14.86
N ILE A 113 2.10 -20.11 14.81
CA ILE A 113 2.40 -18.68 14.79
C ILE A 113 3.22 -18.31 16.03
N ARG A 114 2.84 -18.81 17.22
CA ARG A 114 3.63 -18.59 18.44
C ARG A 114 5.01 -19.22 18.39
N SER A 115 5.16 -20.36 17.70
CA SER A 115 6.47 -20.98 17.49
C SER A 115 7.35 -20.11 16.64
N LEU A 116 6.85 -19.67 15.48
CA LEU A 116 7.56 -18.76 14.59
C LEU A 116 7.98 -17.45 15.30
N ILE A 117 7.11 -16.90 16.16
CA ILE A 117 7.46 -15.74 17.00
C ILE A 117 8.63 -16.07 17.93
N ARG A 118 8.61 -17.24 18.60
CA ARG A 118 9.71 -17.66 19.50
C ARG A 118 11.01 -17.96 18.76
N GLU A 119 10.93 -18.40 17.52
CA GLU A 119 12.08 -18.63 16.65
C GLU A 119 12.71 -17.33 16.17
N GLY A 120 12.03 -16.20 16.38
CA GLY A 120 12.58 -14.88 16.09
C GLY A 120 12.57 -14.54 14.60
N VAL A 121 11.50 -14.89 13.89
CA VAL A 121 11.33 -14.50 12.50
C VAL A 121 11.24 -12.97 12.35
N ASP A 122 11.77 -12.43 11.25
CA ASP A 122 11.74 -11.00 10.96
C ASP A 122 10.39 -10.56 10.37
N TYR A 123 9.70 -11.47 9.68
CA TYR A 123 8.37 -11.27 9.10
C TYR A 123 7.51 -12.51 9.29
N LEU A 124 6.22 -12.29 9.52
CA LEU A 124 5.21 -13.33 9.53
C LEU A 124 4.26 -13.17 8.34
N VAL A 125 4.14 -14.22 7.53
CA VAL A 125 3.13 -14.32 6.47
C VAL A 125 2.11 -15.36 6.91
N ILE A 126 0.83 -14.98 6.99
CA ILE A 126 -0.22 -15.84 7.50
C ILE A 126 -1.33 -15.98 6.45
N VAL A 127 -1.68 -17.23 6.14
CA VAL A 127 -2.95 -17.58 5.47
C VAL A 127 -3.95 -17.96 6.57
N PRO A 128 -4.88 -17.06 6.93
CA PRO A 128 -5.77 -17.32 8.06
C PRO A 128 -6.67 -18.52 7.85
N ALA A 129 -6.69 -19.44 8.82
CA ALA A 129 -7.69 -20.51 8.88
C ALA A 129 -9.04 -19.98 9.42
N ASP A 130 -8.97 -19.13 10.44
CA ASP A 130 -10.09 -18.41 11.03
C ASP A 130 -9.62 -17.04 11.51
N LEU A 131 -10.05 -16.00 10.82
CA LEU A 131 -9.69 -14.61 11.15
C LEU A 131 -10.10 -14.21 12.57
N SER A 132 -11.24 -14.70 13.06
CA SER A 132 -11.76 -14.34 14.37
C SER A 132 -10.90 -14.87 15.51
N ALA A 133 -10.20 -15.98 15.28
CA ALA A 133 -9.34 -16.63 16.27
C ALA A 133 -7.91 -16.01 16.32
N LEU A 134 -7.50 -15.28 15.29
CA LEU A 134 -6.11 -14.82 15.15
C LEU A 134 -5.75 -13.65 16.09
N THR A 135 -6.69 -12.84 16.52
CA THR A 135 -6.42 -11.61 17.30
C THR A 135 -5.38 -11.80 18.42
N PRO A 136 -5.43 -12.85 19.24
CA PRO A 136 -4.44 -13.03 20.31
C PRO A 136 -3.00 -13.20 19.80
N VAL A 137 -2.79 -14.00 18.75
CA VAL A 137 -1.44 -14.25 18.21
C VAL A 137 -0.93 -13.09 17.36
N LEU A 138 -1.83 -12.31 16.76
CA LEU A 138 -1.49 -11.04 16.11
C LEU A 138 -1.02 -10.01 17.15
N GLN A 139 -1.64 -9.99 18.34
CA GLN A 139 -1.14 -9.18 19.47
C GLN A 139 0.23 -9.67 19.91
N ASP A 140 0.44 -10.99 20.04
CA ASP A 140 1.73 -11.58 20.41
C ASP A 140 2.83 -11.15 19.42
N ALA A 141 2.55 -11.19 18.09
CA ALA A 141 3.47 -10.74 17.04
C ALA A 141 3.77 -9.24 17.14
N LYS A 142 2.73 -8.42 17.36
CA LYS A 142 2.86 -6.98 17.54
C LYS A 142 3.72 -6.62 18.75
N ASP A 143 3.52 -7.30 19.88
CA ASP A 143 4.30 -7.09 21.11
C ASP A 143 5.76 -7.53 20.93
N ALA A 144 6.01 -8.52 20.08
CA ALA A 144 7.35 -8.94 19.65
C ALA A 144 7.98 -8.01 18.61
N GLY A 145 7.23 -7.05 18.07
CA GLY A 145 7.70 -6.15 17.00
C GLY A 145 7.83 -6.81 15.63
N ILE A 146 7.19 -7.96 15.41
CA ILE A 146 7.24 -8.71 14.16
C ILE A 146 6.12 -8.24 13.23
N PRO A 147 6.42 -7.67 12.06
CA PRO A 147 5.42 -7.26 11.09
C PRO A 147 4.71 -8.46 10.46
N VAL A 148 3.38 -8.38 10.38
CA VAL A 148 2.52 -9.43 9.84
C VAL A 148 2.02 -9.04 8.45
N ILE A 149 2.06 -9.98 7.52
CA ILE A 149 1.43 -9.92 6.21
C ILE A 149 0.32 -10.96 6.17
N LEU A 150 -0.92 -10.51 5.97
CA LEU A 150 -2.06 -11.41 5.78
C LEU A 150 -2.27 -11.64 4.29
N ILE A 151 -2.55 -12.89 3.93
CA ILE A 151 -2.78 -13.22 2.52
C ILE A 151 -4.05 -14.06 2.35
N ASP A 152 -4.65 -13.98 1.15
CA ASP A 152 -5.78 -14.76 0.67
C ASP A 152 -7.16 -14.28 1.14
N GLN A 153 -7.44 -14.21 2.43
CA GLN A 153 -8.75 -13.82 2.94
C GLN A 153 -8.87 -12.30 3.15
N SER A 154 -10.11 -11.78 3.02
CA SER A 154 -10.40 -10.41 3.41
C SER A 154 -10.26 -10.26 4.92
N ALA A 155 -9.51 -9.26 5.39
CA ALA A 155 -9.28 -9.01 6.81
C ALA A 155 -10.12 -7.84 7.36
N GLU A 156 -11.31 -7.60 6.82
CA GLU A 156 -12.17 -6.46 7.19
C GLU A 156 -12.54 -6.44 8.68
N THR A 157 -12.53 -7.59 9.35
CA THR A 157 -12.86 -7.74 10.76
C THR A 157 -11.67 -7.58 11.70
N ILE A 158 -10.45 -7.49 11.16
CA ILE A 158 -9.21 -7.35 11.94
C ILE A 158 -8.78 -5.89 11.95
N ASP A 159 -8.41 -5.38 13.11
CA ASP A 159 -7.84 -4.04 13.24
C ASP A 159 -6.54 -3.93 12.42
N GLN A 160 -6.47 -2.91 11.57
CA GLN A 160 -5.33 -2.66 10.68
C GLN A 160 -4.01 -2.44 11.43
N SER A 161 -4.04 -2.17 12.72
CA SER A 161 -2.83 -2.04 13.55
C SER A 161 -2.10 -3.35 13.79
N TYR A 162 -2.69 -4.51 13.44
CA TYR A 162 -2.10 -5.83 13.62
C TYR A 162 -1.33 -6.35 12.42
N TYR A 163 -1.45 -5.74 11.26
CA TYR A 163 -0.73 -6.19 10.07
C TYR A 163 -0.22 -5.00 9.25
N VAL A 164 0.86 -5.21 8.53
CA VAL A 164 1.48 -4.16 7.68
C VAL A 164 0.98 -4.24 6.25
N SER A 165 0.51 -5.39 5.80
CA SER A 165 -0.02 -5.59 4.45
C SER A 165 -1.08 -6.68 4.43
N LEU A 166 -2.06 -6.52 3.54
CA LEU A 166 -3.04 -7.52 3.18
C LEU A 166 -2.99 -7.74 1.67
N ILE A 167 -2.78 -8.99 1.25
CA ILE A 167 -2.78 -9.39 -0.16
C ILE A 167 -3.94 -10.36 -0.35
N SER A 168 -5.02 -9.89 -0.98
CA SER A 168 -6.25 -10.64 -1.16
C SER A 168 -6.86 -10.35 -2.52
N ALA A 169 -7.68 -11.27 -3.03
CA ALA A 169 -8.54 -10.99 -4.17
C ALA A 169 -9.67 -10.03 -3.78
N ASP A 170 -10.11 -9.21 -4.73
CA ASP A 170 -11.30 -8.37 -4.56
C ASP A 170 -12.55 -9.22 -4.87
N TYR A 171 -12.95 -10.05 -3.91
CA TYR A 171 -14.10 -10.96 -4.05
C TYR A 171 -15.41 -10.23 -4.34
N LEU A 172 -15.57 -9.01 -3.82
CA LEU A 172 -16.74 -8.18 -4.14
C LEU A 172 -16.76 -7.80 -5.62
N LYS A 173 -15.61 -7.39 -6.14
CA LYS A 173 -15.44 -7.04 -7.56
C LYS A 173 -15.63 -8.24 -8.47
N GLU A 174 -15.11 -9.39 -8.08
CA GLU A 174 -15.32 -10.66 -8.81
C GLU A 174 -16.80 -11.02 -8.87
N GLY A 175 -17.51 -10.95 -7.74
CA GLY A 175 -18.95 -11.17 -7.68
C GLY A 175 -19.73 -10.20 -8.57
N GLN A 176 -19.37 -8.91 -8.55
CA GLN A 176 -19.98 -7.90 -9.42
C GLN A 176 -19.76 -8.20 -10.91
N ILE A 177 -18.57 -8.63 -11.29
CA ILE A 177 -18.24 -9.00 -12.68
C ILE A 177 -19.09 -10.21 -13.09
N CYS A 178 -19.13 -11.26 -12.26
CA CYS A 178 -19.93 -12.47 -12.55
C CYS A 178 -21.42 -12.12 -12.69
N ALA A 179 -21.96 -11.30 -11.78
CA ALA A 179 -23.36 -10.87 -11.85
C ALA A 179 -23.64 -10.04 -13.11
N GLY A 180 -22.72 -9.14 -13.48
CA GLY A 180 -22.82 -8.35 -14.71
C GLY A 180 -22.84 -9.22 -15.97
N LEU A 181 -21.95 -10.21 -16.07
CA LEU A 181 -21.91 -11.14 -17.19
C LEU A 181 -23.20 -11.96 -17.32
N LEU A 182 -23.79 -12.35 -16.19
CA LEU A 182 -25.08 -13.05 -16.17
C LEU A 182 -26.21 -12.13 -16.63
N ALA A 183 -26.25 -10.89 -16.13
CA ALA A 183 -27.26 -9.90 -16.52
C ALA A 183 -27.17 -9.59 -18.01
N ASP A 184 -25.99 -9.38 -18.55
CA ASP A 184 -25.76 -9.14 -19.99
C ASP A 184 -26.21 -10.31 -20.84
N LYS A 185 -25.96 -11.53 -20.38
CA LYS A 185 -26.30 -12.75 -21.13
C LYS A 185 -27.78 -13.06 -21.12
N PHE A 186 -28.46 -12.88 -20.02
CA PHE A 186 -29.85 -13.30 -19.85
C PHE A 186 -30.85 -12.14 -19.93
N GLY A 187 -30.43 -10.90 -19.68
CA GLY A 187 -31.28 -9.72 -19.66
C GLY A 187 -32.43 -9.92 -18.66
N GLU A 188 -33.67 -9.73 -19.14
CA GLU A 188 -34.88 -9.96 -18.35
C GLU A 188 -35.39 -11.41 -18.39
N GLN A 189 -34.67 -12.31 -19.07
CA GLN A 189 -35.07 -13.73 -19.14
C GLN A 189 -34.81 -14.43 -17.81
N PRO A 190 -35.73 -15.29 -17.34
CA PRO A 190 -35.50 -16.06 -16.13
C PRO A 190 -34.33 -17.01 -16.31
N CYS A 191 -33.36 -16.96 -15.39
CA CYS A 191 -32.24 -17.90 -15.35
C CYS A 191 -32.25 -18.68 -14.04
N ARG A 192 -31.67 -19.88 -14.06
CA ARG A 192 -31.42 -20.68 -12.86
C ARG A 192 -29.94 -20.59 -12.52
N ILE A 193 -29.67 -20.13 -11.31
CA ILE A 193 -28.30 -20.01 -10.78
C ILE A 193 -28.12 -21.10 -9.73
N VAL A 194 -26.98 -21.78 -9.80
CA VAL A 194 -26.52 -22.70 -8.77
C VAL A 194 -25.26 -22.10 -8.16
N GLU A 195 -25.29 -21.88 -6.88
CA GLU A 195 -24.15 -21.45 -6.10
C GLU A 195 -23.49 -22.69 -5.47
N ILE A 196 -22.20 -22.82 -5.66
CA ILE A 196 -21.39 -23.82 -4.95
C ILE A 196 -20.72 -23.09 -3.79
N TYR A 197 -21.19 -23.44 -2.60
CA TYR A 197 -20.66 -22.87 -1.37
C TYR A 197 -19.56 -23.78 -0.84
N GLY A 198 -18.36 -23.21 -0.55
CA GLY A 198 -17.18 -23.91 -0.02
C GLY A 198 -16.87 -23.49 1.42
#